data_5d12914e71d6d3790d0e149eabab4cfa
#
_entry.id   5d12914e71d6d3790d0e149eabab4cfa
#
_cell.length_a   1.000
_cell.length_b   1.000
_cell.length_c   1.000
_cell.angle_alpha   90.00
_cell.angle_beta   90.00
_cell.angle_gamma   90.00
#
_symmetry.space_group_name_H-M   'P 1'
#
loop_
_entity.id
_entity.type
_entity.pdbx_description
1 polymer ?
#
loop_
_entity_poly.entity_id
_entity_poly.type
_entity_poly.pdbx_seq_one_letter_code
_entity_poly.pdbx_strand_id
1 'polypeptide(L)'
;CIRDRYMGVWWEMITGQSTWWYTNDLSSVRINETNYDELEPNDSHAANNKKVMRYIDFASEHGFDALLVEGWNIGWEDWFNKKKDYVFDFLTPYPDFDIEKLNNYAKEKGISLMMHHETSGAIRNYERHMDEAYSLMNKYGYKSVKSGYVGRIIPAGERHYGQYMVDHYIYAIDKAADYKIMVNAHEAVRPTGVGRTYPNHIGNESARGAEFRGSKLNHTTILPFTRLIGGPMDYTPGIFEMDPRKNRPDFTPNLNETLAPGSVTTTLANQLGLYVVMYSPLQMAADLPKNYMRFPDAFQFIKDVALDWDKSVYLEACLLYTSPSPR
;
A
#
# COMPACT_ATOMS: atom_id res chain seq x y z
N CYS A 1 -11.30 -16.34 -1.38
CA CYS A 1 -11.15 -14.90 -1.08
C CYS A 1 -10.23 -14.74 0.11
N ILE A 2 -9.25 -13.89 -0.01
CA ILE A 2 -8.35 -13.53 1.09
C ILE A 2 -9.15 -12.70 2.11
N ARG A 3 -8.94 -13.01 3.38
CA ARG A 3 -9.30 -12.19 4.54
C ARG A 3 -8.04 -12.10 5.37
N ASP A 4 -7.17 -11.17 5.03
CA ASP A 4 -5.81 -11.13 5.54
C ASP A 4 -5.53 -9.81 6.27
N ARG A 5 -4.75 -9.90 7.32
CA ARG A 5 -4.00 -8.77 7.86
C ARG A 5 -2.63 -8.75 7.22
N TYR A 6 -2.24 -7.58 6.78
CA TYR A 6 -0.93 -7.43 6.17
C TYR A 6 -0.15 -6.26 6.75
N MET A 7 1.14 -6.33 6.62
CA MET A 7 2.08 -5.23 6.85
C MET A 7 2.70 -4.78 5.53
N GLY A 8 3.41 -3.66 5.54
CA GLY A 8 4.09 -3.18 4.34
C GLY A 8 5.49 -2.65 4.61
N VAL A 9 6.44 -3.03 3.76
CA VAL A 9 7.64 -2.26 3.51
C VAL A 9 7.22 -1.08 2.64
N TRP A 10 6.78 -0.01 3.26
CA TRP A 10 6.10 1.11 2.63
C TRP A 10 6.18 2.40 3.47
N TRP A 11 5.73 2.39 4.73
CA TRP A 11 5.60 3.59 5.55
C TRP A 11 6.93 4.30 5.82
N GLU A 12 8.02 3.56 5.87
CA GLU A 12 9.34 4.15 6.03
C GLU A 12 9.76 5.04 4.85
N MET A 13 9.30 4.72 3.62
CA MET A 13 9.51 5.58 2.44
C MET A 13 8.62 6.82 2.49
N ILE A 14 7.34 6.65 2.83
CA ILE A 14 6.39 7.77 3.02
C ILE A 14 6.88 8.76 4.08
N THR A 15 7.57 8.27 5.12
CA THR A 15 8.13 9.12 6.19
C THR A 15 9.57 9.57 5.93
N GLY A 16 10.16 9.19 4.81
CA GLY A 16 11.49 9.61 4.37
C GLY A 16 12.65 9.02 5.17
N GLN A 17 12.46 7.84 5.75
CA GLN A 17 13.54 7.06 6.39
C GLN A 17 14.30 6.20 5.40
N SER A 18 13.62 5.78 4.34
CA SER A 18 14.15 4.91 3.29
C SER A 18 13.66 5.38 1.93
N THR A 19 14.20 4.79 0.88
CA THR A 19 13.86 5.10 -0.51
C THR A 19 13.17 3.91 -1.18
N TRP A 20 12.32 4.21 -2.19
CA TRP A 20 11.82 3.18 -3.12
C TRP A 20 12.89 2.77 -4.13
N TRP A 21 13.87 3.65 -4.40
CA TRP A 21 14.91 3.48 -5.40
C TRP A 21 16.20 2.94 -4.80
N TYR A 22 16.92 2.19 -5.64
CA TYR A 22 18.14 1.50 -5.28
C TYR A 22 19.37 2.41 -5.26
N THR A 23 19.47 3.36 -6.20
CA THR A 23 20.67 4.18 -6.38
C THR A 23 20.35 5.66 -6.53
N ASN A 24 21.31 6.52 -6.19
CA ASN A 24 21.27 7.97 -6.44
C ASN A 24 22.03 8.39 -7.70
N ASP A 25 22.66 7.46 -8.41
CA ASP A 25 23.58 7.75 -9.52
C ASP A 25 22.88 7.93 -10.87
N LEU A 26 21.57 7.69 -10.91
CA LEU A 26 20.78 7.84 -12.13
C LEU A 26 20.02 9.15 -12.18
N SER A 27 20.19 9.90 -13.27
CA SER A 27 19.33 11.02 -13.61
C SER A 27 18.09 10.61 -14.43
N SER A 28 18.14 9.45 -15.08
CA SER A 28 17.07 8.90 -15.92
C SER A 28 17.25 7.39 -16.13
N VAL A 29 16.17 6.64 -15.94
CA VAL A 29 16.12 5.20 -16.20
C VAL A 29 15.80 4.94 -17.67
N ARG A 30 16.51 3.99 -18.27
CA ARG A 30 16.21 3.42 -19.58
C ARG A 30 16.05 1.92 -19.41
N ILE A 31 14.80 1.45 -19.41
CA ILE A 31 14.51 0.02 -19.36
C ILE A 31 15.26 -0.69 -20.48
N ASN A 32 15.86 -1.84 -20.19
CA ASN A 32 16.69 -2.67 -21.08
C ASN A 32 18.07 -2.07 -21.46
N GLU A 33 18.42 -0.85 -21.04
CA GLU A 33 19.73 -0.25 -21.30
C GLU A 33 20.51 0.01 -20.01
N THR A 34 19.81 0.28 -18.90
CA THR A 34 20.43 0.56 -17.60
C THR A 34 20.86 -0.74 -16.93
N ASN A 35 22.16 -0.91 -16.70
CA ASN A 35 22.70 -2.05 -15.98
C ASN A 35 22.81 -1.74 -14.48
N TYR A 36 21.84 -2.20 -13.70
CA TYR A 36 21.80 -1.96 -12.25
C TYR A 36 22.90 -2.68 -11.46
N ASP A 37 23.48 -3.75 -12.01
CA ASP A 37 24.59 -4.48 -11.35
C ASP A 37 25.90 -3.66 -11.34
N GLU A 38 26.00 -2.62 -12.15
CA GLU A 38 27.14 -1.71 -12.20
C GLU A 38 26.95 -0.44 -11.34
N LEU A 39 25.80 -0.29 -10.66
CA LEU A 39 25.46 0.90 -9.89
C LEU A 39 25.62 0.66 -8.40
N GLU A 40 26.01 1.70 -7.67
CA GLU A 40 26.15 1.63 -6.23
C GLU A 40 24.79 1.78 -5.53
N PRO A 41 24.47 0.92 -4.54
CA PRO A 41 23.29 1.08 -3.73
C PRO A 41 23.36 2.34 -2.86
N ASN A 42 22.23 2.96 -2.60
CA ASN A 42 22.16 4.17 -1.78
C ASN A 42 22.07 3.91 -0.26
N ASP A 43 22.28 2.69 0.22
CA ASP A 43 22.18 2.25 1.61
C ASP A 43 20.82 2.49 2.30
N SER A 44 19.92 3.22 1.64
CA SER A 44 18.59 3.57 2.16
C SER A 44 17.46 2.83 1.47
N HIS A 45 17.75 2.00 0.48
CA HIS A 45 16.75 1.22 -0.24
C HIS A 45 15.95 0.31 0.71
N ALA A 46 14.62 0.44 0.69
CA ALA A 46 13.76 -0.27 1.63
C ALA A 46 13.57 -1.74 1.26
N ALA A 47 13.40 -2.04 -0.02
CA ALA A 47 13.08 -3.38 -0.51
C ALA A 47 14.33 -4.28 -0.64
N ASN A 48 15.30 -4.19 0.28
CA ASN A 48 16.45 -5.09 0.29
C ASN A 48 16.18 -6.39 1.07
N ASN A 49 16.88 -7.46 0.73
CA ASN A 49 16.72 -8.78 1.33
C ASN A 49 16.73 -8.75 2.86
N LYS A 50 17.68 -8.06 3.47
CA LYS A 50 17.85 -8.02 4.92
C LYS A 50 16.66 -7.36 5.63
N LYS A 51 16.15 -6.26 5.08
CA LYS A 51 15.02 -5.54 5.66
C LYS A 51 13.71 -6.30 5.46
N VAL A 52 13.46 -6.79 4.26
CA VAL A 52 12.26 -7.59 3.96
C VAL A 52 12.18 -8.82 4.85
N MET A 53 13.28 -9.56 5.06
CA MET A 53 13.31 -10.70 5.98
C MET A 53 12.93 -10.31 7.41
N ARG A 54 13.38 -9.16 7.92
CA ARG A 54 12.97 -8.68 9.25
C ARG A 54 11.47 -8.37 9.34
N TYR A 55 10.89 -7.83 8.29
CA TYR A 55 9.45 -7.59 8.25
C TYR A 55 8.67 -8.90 8.16
N ILE A 56 9.18 -9.91 7.43
CA ILE A 56 8.60 -11.26 7.40
C ILE A 56 8.62 -11.88 8.80
N ASP A 57 9.76 -11.81 9.51
CA ASP A 57 9.87 -12.33 10.87
C ASP A 57 8.87 -11.64 11.81
N PHE A 58 8.81 -10.30 11.78
CA PHE A 58 7.88 -9.56 12.61
C PHE A 58 6.42 -9.90 12.28
N ALA A 59 6.06 -9.97 11.01
CA ALA A 59 4.72 -10.36 10.58
C ALA A 59 4.34 -11.76 11.09
N SER A 60 5.25 -12.73 10.95
CA SER A 60 5.06 -14.10 11.42
C SER A 60 4.93 -14.18 12.95
N GLU A 61 5.79 -13.50 13.70
CA GLU A 61 5.76 -13.48 15.17
C GLU A 61 4.48 -12.88 15.73
N HIS A 62 3.85 -12.00 14.99
CA HIS A 62 2.64 -11.28 15.42
C HIS A 62 1.35 -11.75 14.76
N GLY A 63 1.38 -12.86 14.01
CA GLY A 63 0.18 -13.50 13.46
C GLY A 63 -0.46 -12.73 12.29
N PHE A 64 0.36 -12.04 11.50
CA PHE A 64 -0.07 -11.48 10.22
C PHE A 64 -0.04 -12.54 9.13
N ASP A 65 -0.83 -12.34 8.09
CA ASP A 65 -1.01 -13.29 6.99
C ASP A 65 -0.13 -12.93 5.78
N ALA A 66 0.12 -11.63 5.58
CA ALA A 66 0.80 -11.16 4.39
C ALA A 66 1.73 -9.97 4.63
N LEU A 67 2.66 -9.77 3.69
CA LEU A 67 3.57 -8.62 3.65
C LEU A 67 3.61 -8.04 2.24
N LEU A 68 3.25 -6.76 2.10
CA LEU A 68 3.46 -5.95 0.90
C LEU A 68 4.91 -5.45 0.86
N VAL A 69 5.55 -5.50 -0.30
CA VAL A 69 6.87 -4.88 -0.51
C VAL A 69 6.81 -3.93 -1.70
N GLU A 70 6.88 -2.63 -1.42
CA GLU A 70 7.03 -1.61 -2.45
C GLU A 70 8.50 -1.35 -2.77
N GLY A 71 8.80 -0.87 -3.98
CA GLY A 71 10.17 -0.57 -4.38
C GLY A 71 11.02 -1.79 -4.75
N TRP A 72 10.41 -2.94 -5.01
CA TRP A 72 11.13 -4.19 -5.27
C TRP A 72 11.79 -4.26 -6.66
N ASN A 73 11.21 -3.60 -7.67
CA ASN A 73 11.61 -3.67 -9.07
C ASN A 73 12.27 -2.38 -9.55
N ILE A 74 13.03 -2.47 -10.63
CA ILE A 74 13.74 -1.33 -11.23
C ILE A 74 12.80 -0.23 -11.75
N GLY A 75 13.25 1.03 -11.72
CA GLY A 75 12.56 2.17 -12.31
C GLY A 75 12.21 3.31 -11.34
N TRP A 76 12.29 3.10 -10.04
CA TRP A 76 11.88 4.09 -9.03
C TRP A 76 12.75 5.35 -8.96
N GLU A 77 13.94 5.35 -9.56
CA GLU A 77 14.80 6.52 -9.64
C GLU A 77 14.19 7.65 -10.51
N ASP A 78 13.27 7.29 -11.39
CA ASP A 78 12.75 8.19 -12.42
C ASP A 78 11.22 8.13 -12.60
N TRP A 79 10.48 7.74 -11.56
CA TRP A 79 9.05 7.46 -11.66
C TRP A 79 8.15 8.68 -11.43
N PHE A 80 8.41 9.46 -10.38
CA PHE A 80 7.47 10.46 -9.90
C PHE A 80 7.47 11.72 -10.77
N ASN A 81 6.29 12.09 -11.29
CA ASN A 81 6.02 13.29 -12.10
C ASN A 81 6.83 13.44 -13.41
N LYS A 82 7.55 12.43 -13.84
CA LYS A 82 8.35 12.50 -15.08
C LYS A 82 7.52 12.34 -16.35
N LYS A 83 6.26 11.87 -16.24
CA LYS A 83 5.35 11.64 -17.36
C LYS A 83 5.93 10.73 -18.44
N LYS A 84 6.66 9.72 -18.03
CA LYS A 84 7.28 8.75 -18.93
C LYS A 84 6.41 7.54 -19.14
N ASP A 85 6.23 7.13 -20.39
CA ASP A 85 5.95 5.74 -20.72
C ASP A 85 7.21 4.92 -20.40
N TYR A 86 7.09 3.65 -20.02
CA TYR A 86 8.21 2.74 -19.83
C TYR A 86 9.14 3.04 -18.63
N VAL A 87 8.60 3.48 -17.51
CA VAL A 87 9.40 3.61 -16.28
C VAL A 87 9.64 2.24 -15.65
N PHE A 88 8.62 1.37 -15.60
CA PHE A 88 8.65 0.05 -14.99
C PHE A 88 8.48 -1.07 -16.02
N ASP A 89 9.17 -2.19 -15.82
CA ASP A 89 8.97 -3.42 -16.58
C ASP A 89 8.14 -4.48 -15.85
N PHE A 90 7.91 -4.29 -14.53
CA PHE A 90 7.17 -5.20 -13.66
C PHE A 90 7.74 -6.62 -13.56
N LEU A 91 8.98 -6.82 -13.97
CA LEU A 91 9.64 -8.13 -14.08
C LEU A 91 10.98 -8.19 -13.37
N THR A 92 11.76 -7.12 -13.44
CA THR A 92 13.16 -7.11 -13.02
C THR A 92 13.29 -6.57 -11.59
N PRO A 93 13.65 -7.40 -10.60
CA PRO A 93 13.94 -6.92 -9.26
C PRO A 93 15.23 -6.09 -9.24
N TYR A 94 15.38 -5.25 -8.23
CA TYR A 94 16.66 -4.64 -7.92
C TYR A 94 17.70 -5.68 -7.49
N PRO A 95 19.03 -5.42 -7.64
CA PRO A 95 20.08 -6.40 -7.33
C PRO A 95 20.08 -6.90 -5.88
N ASP A 96 19.59 -6.10 -4.94
CA ASP A 96 19.49 -6.43 -3.53
C ASP A 96 18.15 -7.07 -3.12
N PHE A 97 17.25 -7.35 -4.08
CA PHE A 97 15.96 -8.01 -3.87
C PHE A 97 15.91 -9.38 -4.56
N ASP A 98 16.25 -10.42 -3.84
CA ASP A 98 16.14 -11.80 -4.32
C ASP A 98 14.72 -12.33 -4.14
N ILE A 99 13.93 -12.24 -5.22
CA ILE A 99 12.51 -12.59 -5.22
C ILE A 99 12.26 -14.06 -4.84
N GLU A 100 13.12 -14.98 -5.30
CA GLU A 100 12.97 -16.41 -5.01
C GLU A 100 13.29 -16.72 -3.55
N LYS A 101 14.42 -16.23 -3.06
CA LYS A 101 14.85 -16.39 -1.66
C LYS A 101 13.80 -15.83 -0.70
N LEU A 102 13.30 -14.62 -0.96
CA LEU A 102 12.33 -13.94 -0.09
C LEU A 102 10.98 -14.67 -0.07
N ASN A 103 10.50 -15.15 -1.22
CA ASN A 103 9.26 -15.94 -1.25
C ASN A 103 9.40 -17.28 -0.55
N ASN A 104 10.53 -17.97 -0.70
CA ASN A 104 10.78 -19.22 0.03
C ASN A 104 10.84 -18.96 1.53
N TYR A 105 11.56 -17.93 1.96
CA TYR A 105 11.64 -17.56 3.37
C TYR A 105 10.26 -17.18 3.96
N ALA A 106 9.48 -16.40 3.23
CA ALA A 106 8.13 -16.03 3.65
C ALA A 106 7.23 -17.27 3.82
N LYS A 107 7.28 -18.22 2.89
CA LYS A 107 6.54 -19.49 2.97
C LYS A 107 6.94 -20.31 4.21
N GLU A 108 8.23 -20.40 4.51
CA GLU A 108 8.73 -21.08 5.72
C GLU A 108 8.19 -20.45 7.00
N LYS A 109 7.98 -19.14 6.99
CA LYS A 109 7.43 -18.36 8.11
C LYS A 109 5.88 -18.29 8.11
N GLY A 110 5.21 -18.87 7.14
CA GLY A 110 3.75 -18.83 7.01
C GLY A 110 3.20 -17.51 6.49
N ILE A 111 4.03 -16.66 5.89
CA ILE A 111 3.67 -15.34 5.34
C ILE A 111 3.52 -15.41 3.83
N SER A 112 2.47 -14.79 3.30
CA SER A 112 2.30 -14.56 1.86
C SER A 112 2.88 -13.21 1.46
N LEU A 113 3.76 -13.15 0.46
CA LEU A 113 4.17 -11.87 -0.10
C LEU A 113 3.08 -11.33 -1.05
N MET A 114 2.81 -10.04 -0.94
CA MET A 114 1.95 -9.28 -1.86
C MET A 114 2.83 -8.53 -2.86
N MET A 115 2.48 -8.63 -4.13
CA MET A 115 3.17 -7.91 -5.20
C MET A 115 2.76 -6.44 -5.22
N HIS A 116 3.66 -5.56 -5.62
CA HIS A 116 3.38 -4.15 -5.90
C HIS A 116 3.70 -3.84 -7.35
N HIS A 117 2.72 -3.33 -8.08
CA HIS A 117 2.86 -2.82 -9.45
C HIS A 117 2.52 -1.33 -9.47
N GLU A 118 3.50 -0.45 -9.27
CA GLU A 118 3.33 0.98 -9.52
C GLU A 118 3.45 1.26 -11.01
N THR A 119 2.47 1.94 -11.60
CA THR A 119 2.46 2.21 -13.04
C THR A 119 2.99 3.60 -13.40
N SER A 120 3.12 4.51 -12.43
CA SER A 120 3.38 5.94 -12.65
C SER A 120 2.39 6.58 -13.66
N GLY A 121 1.15 6.04 -13.70
CA GLY A 121 0.11 6.44 -14.62
C GLY A 121 0.31 5.98 -16.07
N ALA A 122 1.34 5.20 -16.38
CA ALA A 122 1.65 4.72 -17.74
C ALA A 122 0.85 3.45 -18.09
N ILE A 123 -0.41 3.63 -18.44
CA ILE A 123 -1.39 2.54 -18.58
C ILE A 123 -1.02 1.55 -19.66
N ARG A 124 -0.67 2.04 -20.86
CA ARG A 124 -0.29 1.17 -21.98
C ARG A 124 0.95 0.35 -21.70
N ASN A 125 1.87 0.91 -20.90
CA ASN A 125 3.05 0.18 -20.46
C ASN A 125 2.65 -0.97 -19.55
N TYR A 126 1.78 -0.73 -18.57
CA TYR A 126 1.30 -1.77 -17.68
C TYR A 126 0.55 -2.87 -18.43
N GLU A 127 -0.39 -2.51 -19.29
CA GLU A 127 -1.17 -3.48 -20.08
C GLU A 127 -0.31 -4.39 -20.95
N ARG A 128 0.79 -3.87 -21.54
CA ARG A 128 1.73 -4.68 -22.32
C ARG A 128 2.46 -5.73 -21.51
N HIS A 129 2.71 -5.47 -20.23
CA HIS A 129 3.50 -6.34 -19.36
C HIS A 129 2.66 -7.25 -18.47
N MET A 130 1.32 -7.08 -18.44
CA MET A 130 0.46 -7.80 -17.50
C MET A 130 0.59 -9.33 -17.58
N ASP A 131 0.64 -9.89 -18.78
CA ASP A 131 0.75 -11.34 -18.95
C ASP A 131 2.07 -11.88 -18.37
N GLU A 132 3.17 -11.21 -18.65
CA GLU A 132 4.48 -11.59 -18.14
C GLU A 132 4.59 -11.33 -16.63
N ALA A 133 4.10 -10.20 -16.16
CA ALA A 133 4.10 -9.84 -14.75
C ALA A 133 3.25 -10.81 -13.91
N TYR A 134 2.05 -11.17 -14.36
CA TYR A 134 1.20 -12.13 -13.65
C TYR A 134 1.74 -13.56 -13.75
N SER A 135 2.41 -13.92 -14.85
CA SER A 135 3.14 -15.17 -14.97
C SER A 135 4.30 -15.25 -13.97
N LEU A 136 5.05 -14.14 -13.80
CA LEU A 136 6.11 -14.01 -12.78
C LEU A 136 5.53 -14.19 -11.37
N MET A 137 4.41 -13.55 -11.09
CA MET A 137 3.73 -13.69 -9.80
C MET A 137 3.36 -15.16 -9.52
N ASN A 138 2.77 -15.85 -10.49
CA ASN A 138 2.42 -17.27 -10.35
C ASN A 138 3.64 -18.16 -10.18
N LYS A 139 4.74 -17.88 -10.90
CA LYS A 139 6.02 -18.60 -10.76
C LYS A 139 6.53 -18.60 -9.31
N TYR A 140 6.47 -17.45 -8.64
CA TYR A 140 6.96 -17.32 -7.27
C TYR A 140 5.87 -17.48 -6.19
N GLY A 141 4.60 -17.65 -6.61
CA GLY A 141 3.49 -17.96 -5.72
C GLY A 141 2.81 -16.76 -5.06
N TYR A 142 2.95 -15.58 -5.63
CA TYR A 142 2.15 -14.42 -5.26
C TYR A 142 0.68 -14.63 -5.63
N LYS A 143 -0.23 -14.26 -4.74
CA LYS A 143 -1.67 -14.41 -4.95
C LYS A 143 -2.42 -13.09 -5.02
N SER A 144 -1.77 -12.00 -4.68
CA SER A 144 -2.37 -10.67 -4.64
C SER A 144 -1.40 -9.61 -5.12
N VAL A 145 -1.94 -8.57 -5.73
CA VAL A 145 -1.21 -7.39 -6.19
C VAL A 145 -1.87 -6.11 -5.69
N LYS A 146 -1.04 -5.20 -5.15
CA LYS A 146 -1.39 -3.79 -5.04
C LYS A 146 -0.95 -3.10 -6.33
N SER A 147 -1.90 -2.56 -7.10
CA SER A 147 -1.59 -1.77 -8.29
C SER A 147 -1.73 -0.28 -7.99
N GLY A 148 -0.68 0.50 -8.27
CA GLY A 148 -0.61 1.95 -8.09
C GLY A 148 -0.66 2.71 -9.41
N TYR A 149 -1.25 3.89 -9.40
CA TYR A 149 -1.42 4.76 -10.58
C TYR A 149 -1.06 6.20 -10.23
N VAL A 150 0.03 6.37 -9.51
CA VAL A 150 0.47 7.68 -9.03
C VAL A 150 0.81 8.62 -10.20
N GLY A 151 0.38 9.87 -10.08
CA GLY A 151 0.71 10.91 -11.05
C GLY A 151 -0.36 11.12 -12.10
N ARG A 152 0.04 11.65 -13.26
CA ARG A 152 -0.87 11.91 -14.37
C ARG A 152 -0.98 10.70 -15.28
N ILE A 153 -2.19 10.40 -15.70
CA ILE A 153 -2.42 9.29 -16.63
C ILE A 153 -1.75 9.57 -17.98
N ILE A 154 -1.15 8.52 -18.51
CA ILE A 154 -0.61 8.43 -19.86
C ILE A 154 -1.41 7.34 -20.59
N PRO A 155 -2.10 7.67 -21.68
CA PRO A 155 -1.94 8.83 -22.58
C PRO A 155 -2.44 10.16 -22.01
N ALA A 156 -1.78 11.26 -22.42
CA ALA A 156 -2.11 12.60 -21.97
C ALA A 156 -3.55 12.99 -22.33
N GLY A 157 -4.23 13.62 -21.37
CA GLY A 157 -5.65 13.98 -21.51
C GLY A 157 -6.58 13.07 -20.72
N GLU A 158 -6.17 11.83 -20.44
CA GLU A 158 -6.92 10.90 -19.63
C GLU A 158 -6.82 11.21 -18.13
N ARG A 159 -7.77 10.72 -17.36
CA ARG A 159 -7.88 10.96 -15.93
C ARG A 159 -8.30 9.69 -15.21
N HIS A 160 -7.87 9.51 -13.94
CA HIS A 160 -8.17 8.33 -13.10
C HIS A 160 -9.64 7.94 -13.04
N TYR A 161 -10.55 8.88 -13.22
CA TYR A 161 -12.01 8.66 -13.17
C TYR A 161 -12.69 8.92 -14.52
N GLY A 162 -11.94 8.99 -15.62
CA GLY A 162 -12.45 9.00 -16.99
C GLY A 162 -12.79 7.59 -17.47
N GLN A 163 -13.57 7.50 -18.55
CA GLN A 163 -14.02 6.20 -19.10
C GLN A 163 -12.86 5.28 -19.47
N TYR A 164 -11.80 5.83 -20.07
CA TYR A 164 -10.60 5.09 -20.42
C TYR A 164 -10.00 4.33 -19.21
N MET A 165 -9.93 4.99 -18.04
CA MET A 165 -9.41 4.36 -16.84
C MET A 165 -10.40 3.41 -16.18
N VAL A 166 -11.70 3.68 -16.27
CA VAL A 166 -12.74 2.73 -15.81
C VAL A 166 -12.61 1.42 -16.58
N ASP A 167 -12.46 1.48 -17.89
CA ASP A 167 -12.28 0.32 -18.76
C ASP A 167 -10.97 -0.41 -18.41
N HIS A 168 -9.89 0.33 -18.20
CA HIS A 168 -8.61 -0.23 -17.75
C HIS A 168 -8.72 -0.98 -16.41
N TYR A 169 -9.36 -0.37 -15.40
CA TYR A 169 -9.49 -1.03 -14.09
C TYR A 169 -10.28 -2.34 -14.18
N ILE A 170 -11.33 -2.37 -14.99
CA ILE A 170 -12.12 -3.59 -15.22
C ILE A 170 -11.26 -4.62 -15.97
N TYR A 171 -10.55 -4.20 -17.00
CA TYR A 171 -9.65 -5.06 -17.76
C TYR A 171 -8.54 -5.66 -16.87
N ALA A 172 -7.92 -4.84 -16.01
CA ALA A 172 -6.86 -5.31 -15.10
C ALA A 172 -7.38 -6.34 -14.09
N ILE A 173 -8.60 -6.18 -13.58
CA ILE A 173 -9.25 -7.13 -12.66
C ILE A 173 -9.58 -8.44 -13.39
N ASP A 174 -10.17 -8.35 -14.57
CA ASP A 174 -10.54 -9.51 -15.40
C ASP A 174 -9.28 -10.30 -15.79
N LYS A 175 -8.27 -9.61 -16.31
CA LYS A 175 -6.98 -10.18 -16.64
C LYS A 175 -6.31 -10.89 -15.44
N ALA A 176 -6.32 -10.27 -14.27
CA ALA A 176 -5.77 -10.86 -13.05
C ALA A 176 -6.55 -12.13 -12.63
N ALA A 177 -7.87 -12.18 -12.90
CA ALA A 177 -8.69 -13.37 -12.60
C ALA A 177 -8.24 -14.58 -13.41
N ASP A 178 -7.83 -14.43 -14.68
CA ASP A 178 -7.28 -15.51 -15.51
C ASP A 178 -6.05 -16.15 -14.86
N TYR A 179 -5.26 -15.34 -14.17
CA TYR A 179 -4.06 -15.77 -13.42
C TYR A 179 -4.34 -16.15 -11.96
N LYS A 180 -5.60 -16.10 -11.51
CA LYS A 180 -6.02 -16.35 -10.11
C LYS A 180 -5.36 -15.38 -9.11
N ILE A 181 -5.14 -14.15 -9.53
CA ILE A 181 -4.54 -13.07 -8.73
C ILE A 181 -5.64 -12.14 -8.23
N MET A 182 -5.55 -11.76 -6.97
CA MET A 182 -6.43 -10.77 -6.35
C MET A 182 -5.85 -9.37 -6.50
N VAL A 183 -6.72 -8.39 -6.72
CA VAL A 183 -6.35 -7.00 -7.00
C VAL A 183 -6.83 -6.06 -5.89
N ASN A 184 -5.91 -5.23 -5.40
CA ASN A 184 -6.16 -4.06 -4.57
C ASN A 184 -5.62 -2.83 -5.31
N ALA A 185 -6.50 -2.01 -5.90
CA ALA A 185 -6.09 -0.89 -6.77
C ALA A 185 -6.09 0.44 -6.01
N HIS A 186 -4.95 1.13 -5.98
CA HIS A 186 -4.82 2.49 -5.46
C HIS A 186 -5.06 3.53 -6.56
N GLU A 187 -5.35 4.80 -6.20
CA GLU A 187 -5.75 5.91 -7.09
C GLU A 187 -6.94 5.60 -8.02
N ALA A 188 -7.44 4.40 -8.02
CA ALA A 188 -8.54 3.96 -8.87
C ALA A 188 -9.84 4.72 -8.57
N VAL A 189 -10.72 4.80 -9.56
CA VAL A 189 -12.08 5.29 -9.34
C VAL A 189 -12.80 4.40 -8.30
N ARG A 190 -13.64 4.99 -7.48
CA ARG A 190 -14.44 4.24 -6.51
C ARG A 190 -15.20 3.08 -7.18
N PRO A 191 -15.24 1.89 -6.55
CA PRO A 191 -15.93 0.74 -7.13
C PRO A 191 -17.44 0.97 -7.17
N THR A 192 -18.10 0.36 -8.16
CA THR A 192 -19.53 0.44 -8.40
C THR A 192 -20.21 -0.94 -8.32
N GLY A 193 -19.66 -1.86 -7.53
CA GLY A 193 -20.15 -3.21 -7.38
C GLY A 193 -19.40 -4.26 -8.23
N VAL A 194 -18.34 -3.88 -8.92
CA VAL A 194 -17.50 -4.77 -9.76
C VAL A 194 -16.98 -5.98 -8.98
N GLY A 195 -16.64 -5.83 -7.71
CA GLY A 195 -16.20 -6.94 -6.85
C GLY A 195 -17.26 -8.03 -6.61
N ARG A 196 -18.53 -7.81 -6.96
CA ARG A 196 -19.57 -8.86 -6.94
C ARG A 196 -19.54 -9.73 -8.20
N THR A 197 -19.07 -9.19 -9.31
CA THR A 197 -18.86 -9.92 -10.56
C THR A 197 -17.49 -10.58 -10.57
N TYR A 198 -16.49 -9.85 -10.09
CA TYR A 198 -15.09 -10.27 -10.04
C TYR A 198 -14.63 -10.38 -8.58
N PRO A 199 -14.78 -11.56 -7.94
CA PRO A 199 -14.45 -11.73 -6.51
C PRO A 199 -12.95 -11.61 -6.21
N ASN A 200 -12.09 -11.61 -7.22
CA ASN A 200 -10.67 -11.29 -7.09
C ASN A 200 -10.40 -9.79 -6.91
N HIS A 201 -11.38 -8.91 -7.09
CA HIS A 201 -11.30 -7.50 -6.72
C HIS A 201 -11.58 -7.36 -5.24
N ILE A 202 -10.52 -7.34 -4.41
CA ILE A 202 -10.62 -7.39 -2.95
C ILE A 202 -10.74 -6.02 -2.31
N GLY A 203 -10.30 -4.96 -2.97
CA GLY A 203 -10.40 -3.60 -2.48
C GLY A 203 -9.82 -2.57 -3.41
N ASN A 204 -10.11 -1.32 -3.11
CA ASN A 204 -9.50 -0.15 -3.72
C ASN A 204 -9.21 0.88 -2.63
N GLU A 205 -8.24 1.76 -2.87
CA GLU A 205 -8.13 2.99 -2.08
C GLU A 205 -9.27 3.95 -2.44
N SER A 206 -9.25 4.52 -3.63
CA SER A 206 -10.29 5.38 -4.25
C SER A 206 -10.73 6.60 -3.42
N ALA A 207 -9.99 6.93 -2.40
CA ALA A 207 -10.09 8.13 -1.57
C ALA A 207 -8.78 8.27 -0.79
N ARG A 208 -8.55 9.43 -0.20
CA ARG A 208 -7.33 9.65 0.58
C ARG A 208 -7.27 8.71 1.79
N GLY A 209 -6.26 7.85 1.81
CA GLY A 209 -5.90 6.99 2.93
C GLY A 209 -4.96 7.66 3.93
N ALA A 210 -4.32 6.85 4.79
CA ALA A 210 -3.44 7.34 5.86
C ALA A 210 -2.21 8.08 5.33
N GLU A 211 -1.73 7.80 4.13
CA GLU A 211 -0.59 8.49 3.51
C GLU A 211 -0.82 9.99 3.29
N PHE A 212 -2.08 10.41 3.12
CA PHE A 212 -2.47 11.81 3.02
C PHE A 212 -2.58 12.46 4.41
N ARG A 213 -1.47 12.50 5.11
CA ARG A 213 -1.31 12.86 6.53
C ARG A 213 -2.02 14.13 6.96
N GLY A 214 -2.10 15.14 6.08
CA GLY A 214 -2.75 16.43 6.35
C GLY A 214 -4.27 16.45 6.12
N SER A 215 -4.94 15.31 6.03
CA SER A 215 -6.40 15.25 5.93
C SER A 215 -7.07 15.85 7.17
N LYS A 216 -8.23 16.48 6.97
CA LYS A 216 -9.01 17.04 8.09
C LYS A 216 -9.47 15.93 9.03
N LEU A 217 -9.62 16.25 10.32
CA LEU A 217 -10.07 15.31 11.37
C LEU A 217 -11.37 14.58 11.02
N ASN A 218 -12.30 15.26 10.36
CA ASN A 218 -13.59 14.68 9.97
C ASN A 218 -13.52 13.80 8.71
N HIS A 219 -12.36 13.65 8.06
CA HIS A 219 -12.25 12.83 6.86
C HIS A 219 -12.67 11.37 7.13
N THR A 220 -12.16 10.80 8.20
CA THR A 220 -12.46 9.41 8.56
C THR A 220 -13.90 9.18 9.03
N THR A 221 -14.62 10.21 9.45
CA THR A 221 -16.05 10.10 9.79
C THR A 221 -16.97 10.23 8.57
N ILE A 222 -16.47 10.77 7.46
CA ILE A 222 -17.21 10.92 6.20
C ILE A 222 -17.11 9.65 5.34
N LEU A 223 -15.97 9.00 5.31
CA LEU A 223 -15.70 7.87 4.42
C LEU A 223 -16.70 6.70 4.58
N PRO A 224 -17.13 6.28 5.79
CA PRO A 224 -18.11 5.22 5.95
C PRO A 224 -19.45 5.49 5.25
N PHE A 225 -19.85 6.76 5.13
CA PHE A 225 -21.11 7.18 4.53
C PHE A 225 -21.01 7.65 3.08
N THR A 226 -19.82 7.62 2.51
CA THR A 226 -19.55 8.06 1.15
C THR A 226 -18.76 7.03 0.36
N ARG A 227 -17.45 6.91 0.61
CA ARG A 227 -16.56 6.01 -0.13
C ARG A 227 -16.92 4.53 0.08
N LEU A 228 -17.20 4.12 1.31
CA LEU A 228 -17.49 2.73 1.66
C LEU A 228 -18.85 2.22 1.13
N ILE A 229 -19.75 3.11 0.71
CA ILE A 229 -20.98 2.71 0.01
C ILE A 229 -20.66 1.95 -1.30
N GLY A 230 -19.54 2.28 -1.94
CA GLY A 230 -19.08 1.60 -3.16
C GLY A 230 -18.41 0.25 -2.94
N GLY A 231 -18.10 -0.12 -1.69
CA GLY A 231 -17.40 -1.36 -1.34
C GLY A 231 -16.17 -1.15 -0.47
N PRO A 232 -15.39 -2.21 -0.21
CA PRO A 232 -14.22 -2.18 0.68
C PRO A 232 -13.22 -1.10 0.30
N MET A 233 -12.55 -0.54 1.33
CA MET A 233 -11.50 0.47 1.14
C MET A 233 -10.21 0.04 1.82
N ASP A 234 -9.10 0.09 1.08
CA ASP A 234 -7.76 0.02 1.64
C ASP A 234 -7.35 1.41 2.17
N TYR A 235 -7.76 1.70 3.39
CA TYR A 235 -7.45 2.98 4.06
C TYR A 235 -6.03 3.02 4.61
N THR A 236 -5.39 1.89 4.81
CA THR A 236 -4.07 1.74 5.45
C THR A 236 -4.03 2.29 6.88
N PRO A 237 -4.91 1.80 7.80
CA PRO A 237 -4.96 2.28 9.17
C PRO A 237 -3.80 1.78 10.04
N GLY A 238 -3.76 2.25 11.29
CA GLY A 238 -2.83 1.72 12.30
C GLY A 238 -1.58 2.56 12.50
N ILE A 239 -1.56 3.82 12.11
CA ILE A 239 -0.43 4.71 12.36
C ILE A 239 -0.41 5.10 13.86
N PHE A 240 0.61 4.64 14.59
CA PHE A 240 0.81 4.91 16.01
C PHE A 240 1.75 6.09 16.25
N GLU A 241 2.78 6.27 15.40
CA GLU A 241 3.62 7.46 15.46
C GLU A 241 3.08 8.55 14.53
N MET A 242 2.41 9.52 15.11
CA MET A 242 1.71 10.57 14.38
C MET A 242 2.64 11.68 13.87
N ASP A 243 3.83 11.80 14.45
CA ASP A 243 4.87 12.70 13.96
C ASP A 243 5.93 11.90 13.17
N PRO A 244 5.85 11.89 11.83
CA PRO A 244 6.74 11.09 11.00
C PRO A 244 8.22 11.45 11.14
N ARG A 245 8.55 12.64 11.67
CA ARG A 245 9.93 13.06 11.93
C ARG A 245 10.59 12.17 12.98
N LYS A 246 9.83 11.74 13.99
CA LYS A 246 10.34 10.85 15.05
C LYS A 246 10.76 9.48 14.56
N ASN A 247 10.37 9.14 13.35
CA ASN A 247 10.81 7.91 12.72
C ASN A 247 12.22 8.02 12.12
N ARG A 248 12.73 9.23 11.89
CA ARG A 248 14.06 9.47 11.29
C ARG A 248 15.16 9.33 12.32
N PRO A 249 16.30 8.71 11.96
CA PRO A 249 17.44 8.56 12.88
C PRO A 249 18.06 9.89 13.32
N ASP A 250 18.05 10.89 12.46
CA ASP A 250 18.63 12.23 12.62
C ASP A 250 17.66 13.23 13.25
N PHE A 251 16.46 12.78 13.67
CA PHE A 251 15.47 13.68 14.25
C PHE A 251 15.91 14.22 15.60
N THR A 252 16.06 15.54 15.68
CA THR A 252 16.25 16.28 16.93
C THR A 252 14.97 17.05 17.24
N PRO A 253 14.32 16.80 18.40
CA PRO A 253 13.12 17.53 18.78
C PRO A 253 13.39 19.04 18.91
N ASN A 254 12.58 19.86 18.25
CA ASN A 254 12.56 21.30 18.48
C ASN A 254 11.37 21.64 19.39
N LEU A 255 11.65 22.15 20.57
CA LEU A 255 10.65 22.45 21.60
C LEU A 255 9.59 23.48 21.18
N ASN A 256 9.83 24.27 20.13
CA ASN A 256 8.94 25.31 19.65
C ASN A 256 8.06 24.87 18.46
N GLU A 257 8.17 23.65 17.99
CA GLU A 257 7.35 23.15 16.89
C GLU A 257 6.12 22.38 17.40
N THR A 258 4.98 23.05 17.38
CA THR A 258 3.67 22.38 17.39
C THR A 258 3.50 21.62 16.08
N LEU A 259 3.12 20.36 16.11
CA LEU A 259 2.87 19.45 14.98
C LEU A 259 3.55 19.83 13.65
N ALA A 260 4.52 19.01 13.22
CA ALA A 260 5.20 19.22 11.93
C ALA A 260 4.24 19.26 10.77
N PRO A 261 4.53 20.04 9.72
CA PRO A 261 3.90 19.88 8.43
C PRO A 261 3.95 18.41 8.00
N GLY A 262 2.79 17.80 7.70
CA GLY A 262 2.69 16.40 7.32
C GLY A 262 2.56 15.40 8.48
N SER A 263 2.35 15.82 9.71
CA SER A 263 1.91 14.93 10.80
C SER A 263 0.55 14.31 10.47
N VAL A 264 0.36 13.06 10.91
CA VAL A 264 -0.94 12.37 10.76
C VAL A 264 -1.91 12.98 11.78
N THR A 265 -2.96 13.64 11.30
CA THR A 265 -3.96 14.29 12.14
C THR A 265 -4.96 13.27 12.65
N THR A 266 -4.65 12.61 13.76
CA THR A 266 -5.42 11.51 14.33
C THR A 266 -5.13 11.33 15.82
N THR A 267 -5.73 10.31 16.43
CA THR A 267 -5.39 9.80 17.75
C THR A 267 -5.21 8.29 17.68
N LEU A 268 -4.51 7.69 18.65
CA LEU A 268 -4.36 6.24 18.72
C LEU A 268 -5.72 5.53 18.76
N ALA A 269 -6.66 6.04 19.56
CA ALA A 269 -8.03 5.48 19.63
C ALA A 269 -8.76 5.57 18.28
N ASN A 270 -8.59 6.69 17.55
CA ASN A 270 -9.16 6.79 16.20
C ASN A 270 -8.56 5.76 15.26
N GLN A 271 -7.24 5.59 15.27
CA GLN A 271 -6.57 4.56 14.44
C GLN A 271 -7.08 3.15 14.72
N LEU A 272 -7.32 2.79 15.98
CA LEU A 272 -7.92 1.49 16.33
C LEU A 272 -9.38 1.41 15.85
N GLY A 273 -10.17 2.46 16.03
CA GLY A 273 -11.56 2.53 15.57
C GLY A 273 -11.70 2.34 14.05
N LEU A 274 -10.69 2.74 13.26
CA LEU A 274 -10.70 2.59 11.80
C LEU A 274 -10.75 1.13 11.36
N TYR A 275 -10.18 0.20 12.11
CA TYR A 275 -10.30 -1.25 11.82
C TYR A 275 -11.72 -1.77 11.89
N VAL A 276 -12.58 -1.09 12.65
CA VAL A 276 -14.00 -1.44 12.78
C VAL A 276 -14.86 -0.75 11.72
N VAL A 277 -14.60 0.53 11.45
CA VAL A 277 -15.49 1.35 10.60
C VAL A 277 -15.07 1.42 9.14
N MET A 278 -13.79 1.17 8.83
CA MET A 278 -13.29 1.10 7.46
C MET A 278 -13.25 -0.35 7.00
N TYR A 279 -14.40 -0.86 6.57
CA TYR A 279 -14.49 -2.25 6.13
C TYR A 279 -13.53 -2.53 4.96
N SER A 280 -12.72 -3.55 5.14
CA SER A 280 -11.89 -4.17 4.10
C SER A 280 -11.62 -5.62 4.45
N PRO A 281 -11.72 -6.56 3.51
CA PRO A 281 -11.27 -7.95 3.73
C PRO A 281 -9.74 -8.06 3.80
N LEU A 282 -9.04 -6.99 3.46
CA LEU A 282 -7.59 -6.86 3.50
C LEU A 282 -7.24 -5.65 4.36
N GLN A 283 -6.84 -5.86 5.60
CA GLN A 283 -6.56 -4.80 6.58
C GLN A 283 -5.06 -4.65 6.82
N MET A 284 -4.55 -3.45 6.59
CA MET A 284 -3.15 -3.12 6.81
C MET A 284 -2.86 -2.71 8.25
N ALA A 285 -1.75 -3.19 8.81
CA ALA A 285 -1.07 -2.55 9.92
C ALA A 285 0.04 -1.66 9.31
N ALA A 286 -0.26 -0.37 9.13
CA ALA A 286 0.49 0.49 8.23
C ALA A 286 1.78 1.08 8.83
N ASP A 287 1.93 1.10 10.15
CA ASP A 287 3.09 1.71 10.81
C ASP A 287 4.30 0.77 10.88
N LEU A 288 5.40 1.29 11.37
CA LEU A 288 6.65 0.57 11.51
C LEU A 288 6.60 -0.39 12.72
N PRO A 289 7.26 -1.56 12.63
CA PRO A 289 7.36 -2.51 13.73
C PRO A 289 7.74 -1.87 15.07
N LYS A 290 8.75 -0.98 15.10
CA LYS A 290 9.20 -0.30 16.31
C LYS A 290 8.12 0.55 17.00
N ASN A 291 7.18 1.10 16.24
CA ASN A 291 6.13 1.96 16.78
C ASN A 291 5.03 1.13 17.45
N TYR A 292 4.71 -0.04 16.90
CA TYR A 292 3.77 -0.99 17.51
C TYR A 292 4.28 -1.50 18.87
N MET A 293 5.57 -1.80 18.96
CA MET A 293 6.17 -2.29 20.20
C MET A 293 6.18 -1.27 21.35
N ARG A 294 5.92 0.00 21.07
CA ARG A 294 5.72 1.04 22.11
C ARG A 294 4.35 1.01 22.78
N PHE A 295 3.35 0.38 22.13
CA PHE A 295 1.97 0.30 22.58
C PHE A 295 1.42 -1.12 22.40
N PRO A 296 1.95 -2.11 23.12
CA PRO A 296 1.63 -3.53 22.88
C PRO A 296 0.15 -3.86 23.07
N ASP A 297 -0.55 -3.20 24.01
CA ASP A 297 -1.98 -3.42 24.24
C ASP A 297 -2.83 -2.93 23.05
N ALA A 298 -2.50 -1.74 22.51
CA ALA A 298 -3.15 -1.22 21.32
C ALA A 298 -2.83 -2.07 20.07
N PHE A 299 -1.61 -2.56 19.98
CA PHE A 299 -1.21 -3.46 18.90
C PHE A 299 -1.92 -4.82 19.01
N GLN A 300 -2.16 -5.31 20.21
CA GLN A 300 -2.95 -6.52 20.42
C GLN A 300 -4.38 -6.38 19.85
N PHE A 301 -5.00 -5.21 20.01
CA PHE A 301 -6.30 -4.95 19.39
C PHE A 301 -6.26 -5.14 17.86
N ILE A 302 -5.23 -4.62 17.18
CA ILE A 302 -5.10 -4.80 15.71
C ILE A 302 -5.00 -6.28 15.35
N LYS A 303 -4.34 -7.10 16.17
CA LYS A 303 -4.20 -8.54 15.93
C LYS A 303 -5.50 -9.31 16.16
N ASP A 304 -6.34 -8.85 17.08
CA ASP A 304 -7.55 -9.56 17.52
C ASP A 304 -8.83 -9.11 16.80
N VAL A 305 -8.87 -7.87 16.27
CA VAL A 305 -10.08 -7.34 15.64
C VAL A 305 -10.49 -8.16 14.45
N ALA A 306 -11.79 -8.45 14.30
CA ALA A 306 -12.30 -9.24 13.18
C ALA A 306 -12.07 -8.51 11.83
N LEU A 307 -11.86 -9.29 10.77
CA LEU A 307 -11.73 -8.80 9.39
C LEU A 307 -13.05 -8.81 8.62
N ASP A 308 -14.05 -9.52 9.16
CA ASP A 308 -15.38 -9.64 8.57
C ASP A 308 -16.42 -9.73 9.66
N TRP A 309 -17.66 -9.34 9.34
CA TRP A 309 -18.75 -9.18 10.29
C TRP A 309 -20.02 -9.87 9.76
N ASP A 310 -20.61 -10.74 10.56
CA ASP A 310 -21.92 -11.32 10.24
C ASP A 310 -23.04 -10.27 10.30
N LYS A 311 -22.86 -9.24 11.12
CA LYS A 311 -23.82 -8.16 11.27
C LYS A 311 -23.13 -6.86 11.66
N SER A 312 -23.51 -5.78 11.00
CA SER A 312 -23.13 -4.41 11.35
C SER A 312 -24.37 -3.56 11.62
N VAL A 313 -24.32 -2.78 12.69
CA VAL A 313 -25.40 -1.86 13.08
C VAL A 313 -24.84 -0.46 13.21
N TYR A 314 -25.38 0.46 12.42
CA TYR A 314 -25.04 1.87 12.50
C TYR A 314 -26.03 2.53 13.47
N LEU A 315 -25.57 2.82 14.68
CA LEU A 315 -26.40 3.39 15.74
C LEU A 315 -26.71 4.86 15.48
N GLU A 316 -25.75 5.57 14.90
CA GLU A 316 -25.86 7.01 14.62
C GLU A 316 -25.00 7.36 13.40
N ALA A 317 -25.47 8.27 12.58
CA ALA A 317 -24.75 8.78 11.41
C ALA A 317 -24.66 10.31 11.49
N CYS A 318 -23.47 10.80 11.82
CA CYS A 318 -23.20 12.24 11.85
C CYS A 318 -21.86 12.56 11.20
N LEU A 319 -21.85 13.46 10.22
CA LEU A 319 -20.64 13.87 9.51
C LEU A 319 -19.72 14.78 10.33
N LEU A 320 -20.20 15.33 11.43
CA LEU A 320 -19.43 16.25 12.27
C LEU A 320 -18.90 15.59 13.55
N TYR A 321 -19.64 14.64 14.09
CA TYR A 321 -19.23 13.85 15.26
C TYR A 321 -19.97 12.51 15.29
N THR A 322 -19.38 11.51 15.90
CA THR A 322 -19.89 10.14 15.90
C THR A 322 -20.75 9.80 17.11
N SER A 323 -20.66 10.58 18.17
CA SER A 323 -21.55 10.50 19.35
C SER A 323 -21.51 11.80 20.15
N PRO A 324 -22.57 12.13 20.92
CA PRO A 324 -22.48 13.20 21.88
C PRO A 324 -21.38 12.90 22.90
N SER A 325 -20.46 13.83 23.07
CA SER A 325 -19.48 13.71 24.15
C SER A 325 -20.23 13.63 25.48
N PRO A 326 -19.96 12.64 26.33
CA PRO A 326 -20.50 12.70 27.69
C PRO A 326 -19.96 13.95 28.37
N ARG A 327 -20.86 14.81 28.78
CA ARG A 327 -20.54 16.01 29.56
C ARG A 327 -20.22 15.63 30.99
#